data_5d53690c7d759f3e28a6b6e759c75508
#
_entry.id   5d53690c7d759f3e28a6b6e759c75508
#
_cell.length_a   1.000
_cell.length_b   1.000
_cell.length_c   1.000
_cell.angle_alpha   90.00
_cell.angle_beta   90.00
_cell.angle_gamma   90.00
#
_symmetry.space_group_name_H-M   'P 1'
#
loop_
_entity.id
_entity.type
_entity.pdbx_description
1 polymer ?
#
loop_
_entity_poly.entity_id
_entity_poly.type
_entity_poly.pdbx_seq_one_letter_code
_entity_poly.pdbx_strand_id
1 'polypeptide(L)'
;MKGQNSKTALAFALAVAICLISCNDHAAEKAEEEIIESAIDKGVEKLEEGLNIVFDKARDYYKEITGTDTSQVPYYERLEIPQSKKKLKEQVVEHKGYTVSYNTTWLIPNWVAYELTDEEVVGQISRADKFVPDPDIKGRCSTTDDYKGSGYDRGHMAPAGDMKWDAKAMEESFYTTNICPQNHNLNSGDWKELEEQVRDWAIKNEKVYVVCGPIVKKNYATVGANNVAVPDSFFKVVLMYRDGNWRSLGFVFANKSGNKPLDTYAKSVDEVEKLTGLDFFTILPDDIENEIEKNGSFEEFER
;
A
#
# COMPACT_ATOMS: atom_id res chain seq x y z
N MET A 1 11.52 -2.64 31.83
CA MET A 1 11.81 -2.24 30.44
C MET A 1 10.56 -2.26 29.51
N LYS A 2 9.36 -2.72 29.94
CA LYS A 2 8.13 -2.72 29.10
C LYS A 2 7.41 -1.36 29.01
N GLY A 3 7.66 -0.41 29.92
CA GLY A 3 6.95 0.88 29.94
C GLY A 3 7.55 1.99 29.06
N GLN A 4 8.75 1.81 28.54
CA GLN A 4 9.46 2.84 27.78
C GLN A 4 9.13 2.75 26.28
N ASN A 5 8.88 1.55 25.76
CA ASN A 5 8.47 1.33 24.37
C ASN A 5 7.03 1.81 24.10
N SER A 6 6.15 1.67 25.10
CA SER A 6 4.76 2.11 25.04
C SER A 6 4.61 3.63 24.89
N LYS A 7 5.43 4.40 25.65
CA LYS A 7 5.43 5.88 25.57
C LYS A 7 6.01 6.40 24.26
N THR A 8 6.97 5.69 23.67
CA THR A 8 7.59 6.07 22.39
C THR A 8 6.65 5.80 21.21
N ALA A 9 5.87 4.70 21.25
CA ALA A 9 4.87 4.37 20.24
C ALA A 9 3.68 5.37 20.28
N LEU A 10 3.22 5.74 21.48
CA LEU A 10 2.19 6.76 21.66
C LEU A 10 2.65 8.13 21.15
N ALA A 11 3.90 8.51 21.44
CA ALA A 11 4.48 9.77 20.95
C ALA A 11 4.64 9.79 19.43
N PHE A 12 4.90 8.64 18.79
CA PHE A 12 5.05 8.55 17.34
C PHE A 12 3.67 8.58 16.64
N ALA A 13 2.67 7.89 17.16
CA ALA A 13 1.29 7.94 16.66
C ALA A 13 0.69 9.35 16.81
N LEU A 14 0.98 10.01 17.95
CA LEU A 14 0.62 11.42 18.14
C LEU A 14 1.35 12.33 17.14
N ALA A 15 2.64 12.13 16.88
CA ALA A 15 3.40 12.93 15.92
C ALA A 15 2.84 12.80 14.50
N VAL A 16 2.34 11.63 14.11
CA VAL A 16 1.67 11.41 12.81
C VAL A 16 0.33 12.13 12.75
N ALA A 17 -0.49 12.02 13.82
CA ALA A 17 -1.74 12.77 13.91
C ALA A 17 -1.50 14.30 13.89
N ILE A 18 -0.42 14.77 14.51
CA ILE A 18 0.03 16.16 14.57
C ILE A 18 0.47 16.68 13.19
N CYS A 19 1.22 15.89 12.41
CA CYS A 19 1.61 16.27 11.05
C CYS A 19 0.40 16.47 10.13
N LEU A 20 -0.69 15.74 10.35
CA LEU A 20 -1.93 15.87 9.58
C LEU A 20 -2.73 17.15 9.92
N ILE A 21 -2.54 17.71 11.12
CA ILE A 21 -3.23 18.91 11.60
C ILE A 21 -2.38 20.19 11.38
N SER A 22 -1.08 20.06 11.17
CA SER A 22 -0.10 21.15 11.13
C SER A 22 -0.08 21.98 9.84
N CYS A 23 -1.23 22.30 9.28
CA CYS A 23 -1.36 23.40 8.34
C CYS A 23 -1.99 24.62 9.04
N ASN A 24 -1.18 25.32 9.82
CA ASN A 24 -1.28 26.79 10.06
C ASN A 24 -2.46 27.34 10.90
N ASP A 25 -2.88 26.68 12.02
CA ASP A 25 -3.84 27.35 12.89
C ASP A 25 -3.58 27.11 14.39
N HIS A 26 -3.54 28.22 15.18
CA HIS A 26 -3.40 28.22 16.64
C HIS A 26 -4.50 27.45 17.38
N ALA A 27 -5.65 27.22 16.73
CA ALA A 27 -6.75 26.44 17.27
C ALA A 27 -6.44 24.93 17.26
N ALA A 28 -5.67 24.47 16.29
CA ALA A 28 -5.22 23.09 16.16
C ALA A 28 -4.26 22.70 17.30
N GLU A 29 -3.31 23.58 17.61
CA GLU A 29 -2.30 23.37 18.67
C GLU A 29 -2.94 23.19 20.07
N LYS A 30 -4.00 23.95 20.35
CA LYS A 30 -4.74 23.88 21.63
C LYS A 30 -5.62 22.62 21.73
N ALA A 31 -6.25 22.20 20.64
CA ALA A 31 -7.02 20.95 20.59
C ALA A 31 -6.11 19.73 20.74
N GLU A 32 -4.90 19.83 20.25
CA GLU A 32 -3.84 18.84 20.35
C GLU A 32 -3.40 18.59 21.80
N GLU A 33 -3.12 19.66 22.58
CA GLU A 33 -2.78 19.54 23.99
C GLU A 33 -3.94 18.91 24.80
N GLU A 34 -5.18 19.31 24.56
CA GLU A 34 -6.35 18.74 25.25
C GLU A 34 -6.57 17.25 24.95
N ILE A 35 -6.30 16.80 23.71
CA ILE A 35 -6.37 15.38 23.31
C ILE A 35 -5.26 14.57 23.98
N ILE A 36 -4.04 15.11 24.02
CA ILE A 36 -2.88 14.48 24.67
C ILE A 36 -3.12 14.32 26.17
N GLU A 37 -3.53 15.38 26.88
CA GLU A 37 -3.83 15.33 28.31
C GLU A 37 -4.97 14.34 28.60
N SER A 38 -6.05 14.35 27.82
CA SER A 38 -7.17 13.42 27.97
C SER A 38 -6.78 11.95 27.76
N ALA A 39 -5.84 11.67 26.87
CA ALA A 39 -5.34 10.31 26.62
C ALA A 39 -4.41 9.81 27.73
N ILE A 40 -3.60 10.72 28.30
CA ILE A 40 -2.68 10.44 29.42
C ILE A 40 -3.46 10.23 30.73
N ASP A 41 -4.45 11.09 31.03
CA ASP A 41 -5.21 11.05 32.28
C ASP A 41 -6.14 9.84 32.41
N LYS A 42 -6.60 9.27 31.29
CA LYS A 42 -7.52 8.12 31.29
C LYS A 42 -6.86 6.77 31.54
N GLY A 43 -5.51 6.73 31.67
CA GLY A 43 -4.77 5.51 32.02
C GLY A 43 -5.17 4.33 31.14
N VAL A 44 -5.17 4.51 29.81
CA VAL A 44 -5.67 3.51 28.88
C VAL A 44 -4.82 2.24 28.99
N GLU A 45 -5.36 1.22 29.65
CA GLU A 45 -4.67 -0.05 29.92
C GLU A 45 -4.31 -0.82 28.64
N LYS A 46 -5.04 -0.55 27.55
CA LYS A 46 -4.75 -1.12 26.23
C LYS A 46 -4.40 -0.01 25.25
N LEU A 47 -3.20 -0.13 24.69
CA LEU A 47 -2.65 0.82 23.71
C LEU A 47 -3.55 0.96 22.47
N GLU A 48 -4.19 -0.14 22.04
CA GLU A 48 -5.09 -0.21 20.90
C GLU A 48 -6.38 0.59 21.11
N GLU A 49 -7.02 0.46 22.28
CA GLU A 49 -8.22 1.26 22.60
C GLU A 49 -7.89 2.76 22.67
N GLY A 50 -6.71 3.12 23.19
CA GLY A 50 -6.28 4.50 23.27
C GLY A 50 -6.00 5.13 21.91
N LEU A 51 -5.40 4.37 21.00
CA LEU A 51 -5.13 4.78 19.63
C LEU A 51 -6.44 4.99 18.86
N ASN A 52 -7.39 4.06 18.92
CA ASN A 52 -8.68 4.19 18.26
C ASN A 52 -9.46 5.43 18.73
N ILE A 53 -9.45 5.74 20.05
CA ILE A 53 -10.07 6.95 20.57
C ILE A 53 -9.39 8.22 20.02
N VAL A 54 -8.07 8.22 19.84
CA VAL A 54 -7.33 9.36 19.27
C VAL A 54 -7.66 9.52 17.79
N PHE A 55 -7.75 8.43 17.04
CA PHE A 55 -8.11 8.48 15.61
C PHE A 55 -9.57 8.92 15.40
N ASP A 56 -10.52 8.41 16.19
CA ASP A 56 -11.91 8.83 16.11
C ASP A 56 -12.06 10.33 16.40
N LYS A 57 -11.35 10.85 17.39
CA LYS A 57 -11.38 12.29 17.70
C LYS A 57 -10.67 13.13 16.62
N ALA A 58 -9.59 12.65 16.05
CA ALA A 58 -8.91 13.33 14.94
C ALA A 58 -9.80 13.35 13.69
N ARG A 59 -10.51 12.26 13.41
CA ARG A 59 -11.53 12.15 12.36
C ARG A 59 -12.69 13.10 12.58
N ASP A 60 -13.28 13.12 13.78
CA ASP A 60 -14.37 14.02 14.15
C ASP A 60 -13.95 15.48 14.02
N TYR A 61 -12.75 15.82 14.46
CA TYR A 61 -12.18 17.16 14.32
C TYR A 61 -11.96 17.53 12.85
N TYR A 62 -11.41 16.63 12.05
CA TYR A 62 -11.26 16.84 10.61
C TYR A 62 -12.61 17.09 9.92
N LYS A 63 -13.62 16.29 10.27
CA LYS A 63 -14.99 16.46 9.82
C LYS A 63 -15.58 17.83 10.21
N GLU A 64 -15.31 18.29 11.43
CA GLU A 64 -15.78 19.58 11.92
C GLU A 64 -15.16 20.76 11.17
N ILE A 65 -13.84 20.70 10.87
CA ILE A 65 -13.13 21.80 10.21
C ILE A 65 -13.28 21.79 8.68
N THR A 66 -13.43 20.61 8.06
CA THR A 66 -13.54 20.49 6.59
C THR A 66 -14.98 20.35 6.12
N GLY A 67 -15.91 20.00 7.00
CA GLY A 67 -17.29 19.66 6.65
C GLY A 67 -17.42 18.31 5.92
N THR A 68 -16.33 17.56 5.78
CA THR A 68 -16.29 16.29 5.06
C THR A 68 -16.78 15.17 5.95
N ASP A 69 -17.90 14.53 5.59
CA ASP A 69 -18.38 13.33 6.26
C ASP A 69 -17.75 12.09 5.63
N THR A 70 -16.67 11.60 6.24
CA THR A 70 -15.95 10.41 5.80
C THR A 70 -16.70 9.12 6.08
N SER A 71 -17.80 9.14 6.84
CA SER A 71 -18.63 7.96 7.17
C SER A 71 -19.43 7.39 5.99
N GLN A 72 -19.21 7.89 4.77
CA GLN A 72 -19.98 7.52 3.59
C GLN A 72 -19.12 6.95 2.43
N VAL A 73 -17.96 6.36 2.70
CA VAL A 73 -17.24 5.64 1.64
C VAL A 73 -18.13 4.48 1.16
N PRO A 74 -18.58 4.47 -0.11
CA PRO A 74 -19.38 3.37 -0.61
C PRO A 74 -18.59 2.06 -0.49
N TYR A 75 -19.25 1.03 0.09
CA TYR A 75 -18.63 -0.28 0.21
C TYR A 75 -18.84 -1.09 -1.06
N TYR A 76 -17.74 -1.56 -1.61
CA TYR A 76 -17.71 -2.55 -2.69
C TYR A 76 -16.83 -3.71 -2.26
N GLU A 77 -17.36 -4.91 -2.29
CA GLU A 77 -16.60 -6.11 -1.95
C GLU A 77 -15.53 -6.38 -3.00
N ARG A 78 -14.26 -6.53 -2.58
CA ARG A 78 -13.11 -6.88 -3.43
C ARG A 78 -12.86 -5.89 -4.59
N LEU A 79 -13.04 -4.61 -4.33
CA LEU A 79 -12.85 -3.55 -5.32
C LEU A 79 -11.40 -3.47 -5.82
N GLU A 80 -10.45 -3.93 -5.02
CA GLU A 80 -9.02 -3.98 -5.34
C GLU A 80 -8.66 -5.05 -6.39
N ILE A 81 -9.52 -6.05 -6.65
CA ILE A 81 -9.17 -7.18 -7.51
C ILE A 81 -9.31 -6.82 -8.99
N PRO A 82 -8.20 -6.74 -9.74
CA PRO A 82 -8.26 -6.43 -11.15
C PRO A 82 -8.73 -7.63 -11.97
N GLN A 83 -9.36 -7.36 -13.11
CA GLN A 83 -9.64 -8.36 -14.11
C GLN A 83 -8.54 -8.37 -15.17
N SER A 84 -8.27 -9.52 -15.78
CA SER A 84 -7.32 -9.58 -16.89
C SER A 84 -8.06 -9.68 -18.23
N LYS A 85 -7.74 -8.76 -19.13
CA LYS A 85 -8.22 -8.79 -20.52
C LYS A 85 -7.65 -9.97 -21.33
N LYS A 86 -6.66 -10.67 -20.77
CA LYS A 86 -5.98 -11.83 -21.38
C LYS A 86 -5.92 -12.98 -20.39
N LYS A 87 -5.88 -14.22 -20.91
CA LYS A 87 -5.67 -15.38 -20.03
C LYS A 87 -4.23 -15.35 -19.49
N LEU A 88 -4.09 -15.10 -18.20
CA LEU A 88 -2.83 -15.16 -17.48
C LEU A 88 -2.45 -16.62 -17.14
N LYS A 89 -1.15 -16.87 -17.02
CA LYS A 89 -0.65 -18.04 -16.31
C LYS A 89 -0.56 -17.67 -14.84
N GLU A 90 -1.50 -18.16 -14.04
CA GLU A 90 -1.63 -17.71 -12.68
C GLU A 90 -2.14 -18.79 -11.74
N GLN A 91 -1.76 -18.65 -10.48
CA GLN A 91 -2.49 -19.16 -9.34
C GLN A 91 -2.86 -17.95 -8.48
N VAL A 92 -4.15 -17.75 -8.28
CA VAL A 92 -4.65 -16.70 -7.39
C VAL A 92 -4.73 -17.27 -5.99
N VAL A 93 -4.08 -16.61 -5.04
CA VAL A 93 -4.06 -16.96 -3.62
C VAL A 93 -4.47 -15.74 -2.81
N GLU A 94 -5.38 -15.96 -1.89
CA GLU A 94 -5.84 -14.96 -0.94
C GLU A 94 -5.12 -15.16 0.39
N HIS A 95 -4.39 -14.15 0.82
CA HIS A 95 -3.70 -14.08 2.10
C HIS A 95 -4.44 -13.16 3.07
N LYS A 96 -3.99 -13.10 4.32
CA LYS A 96 -4.65 -12.30 5.36
C LYS A 96 -4.71 -10.82 5.01
N GLY A 97 -3.66 -10.26 4.41
CA GLY A 97 -3.55 -8.84 4.10
C GLY A 97 -3.54 -8.48 2.62
N TYR A 98 -3.55 -9.45 1.70
CA TYR A 98 -3.52 -9.19 0.25
C TYR A 98 -3.94 -10.42 -0.55
N THR A 99 -4.31 -10.19 -1.79
CA THR A 99 -4.49 -11.25 -2.81
C THR A 99 -3.37 -11.16 -3.83
N VAL A 100 -2.83 -12.29 -4.24
CA VAL A 100 -1.78 -12.38 -5.26
C VAL A 100 -2.21 -13.25 -6.44
N SER A 101 -1.99 -12.77 -7.67
CA SER A 101 -1.96 -13.60 -8.87
C SER A 101 -0.52 -13.97 -9.17
N TYR A 102 -0.13 -15.20 -8.84
CA TYR A 102 1.25 -15.67 -8.99
C TYR A 102 1.50 -16.36 -10.32
N ASN A 103 2.54 -15.93 -11.03
CA ASN A 103 2.95 -16.52 -12.31
C ASN A 103 4.01 -17.59 -12.12
N THR A 104 3.64 -18.85 -12.24
CA THR A 104 4.53 -20.00 -12.06
C THR A 104 5.59 -20.18 -13.18
N THR A 105 5.50 -19.42 -14.27
CA THR A 105 6.54 -19.38 -15.31
C THR A 105 7.60 -18.34 -15.00
N TRP A 106 7.18 -17.16 -14.56
CA TRP A 106 8.06 -16.06 -14.19
C TRP A 106 8.61 -16.19 -12.77
N LEU A 107 7.91 -16.93 -11.89
CA LEU A 107 8.19 -17.09 -10.46
C LEU A 107 8.16 -15.76 -9.70
N ILE A 108 7.30 -14.86 -10.13
CA ILE A 108 6.95 -13.57 -9.51
C ILE A 108 5.44 -13.34 -9.69
N PRO A 109 4.80 -12.41 -8.97
CA PRO A 109 3.38 -12.12 -9.18
C PRO A 109 3.11 -11.54 -10.56
N ASN A 110 1.88 -11.72 -11.09
CA ASN A 110 1.34 -10.88 -12.15
C ASN A 110 0.87 -9.56 -11.55
N TRP A 111 0.18 -9.63 -10.41
CA TRP A 111 -0.26 -8.52 -9.60
C TRP A 111 -0.44 -8.95 -8.13
N VAL A 112 -0.43 -7.96 -7.25
CA VAL A 112 -0.80 -8.06 -5.83
C VAL A 112 -1.78 -6.94 -5.55
N ALA A 113 -2.87 -7.26 -4.85
CA ALA A 113 -3.96 -6.33 -4.58
C ALA A 113 -4.36 -6.38 -3.11
N TYR A 114 -4.65 -5.22 -2.52
CA TYR A 114 -5.08 -5.11 -1.13
C TYR A 114 -5.84 -3.81 -0.86
N GLU A 115 -6.69 -3.84 0.15
CA GLU A 115 -7.23 -2.66 0.82
C GLU A 115 -6.25 -2.27 1.94
N LEU A 116 -6.08 -1.00 2.20
CA LEU A 116 -5.34 -0.48 3.34
C LEU A 116 -6.18 0.58 4.03
N THR A 117 -6.50 0.35 5.30
CA THR A 117 -7.25 1.29 6.13
C THR A 117 -6.33 2.12 7.03
N ASP A 118 -6.83 3.24 7.53
CA ASP A 118 -6.13 4.07 8.51
C ASP A 118 -5.81 3.29 9.80
N GLU A 119 -6.72 2.41 10.24
CA GLU A 119 -6.52 1.53 11.40
C GLU A 119 -5.38 0.52 11.18
N GLU A 120 -5.24 -0.01 9.98
CA GLU A 120 -4.17 -0.96 9.62
C GLU A 120 -2.79 -0.30 9.58
N VAL A 121 -2.73 0.96 9.14
CA VAL A 121 -1.46 1.72 9.04
C VAL A 121 -0.76 1.86 10.38
N VAL A 122 -1.52 1.99 11.48
CA VAL A 122 -0.98 2.19 12.83
C VAL A 122 -0.56 0.93 13.56
N GLY A 123 -0.66 -0.21 12.92
CA GLY A 123 -0.25 -1.51 13.48
C GLY A 123 1.18 -1.51 14.03
N GLN A 124 1.42 -2.31 15.09
CA GLN A 124 2.67 -2.33 15.85
C GLN A 124 3.45 -3.65 15.72
N ILE A 125 3.00 -4.57 14.86
CA ILE A 125 3.70 -5.85 14.65
C ILE A 125 5.10 -5.59 14.12
N SER A 126 6.08 -6.19 14.76
CA SER A 126 7.48 -6.12 14.33
C SER A 126 7.67 -6.76 12.96
N ARG A 127 8.52 -6.14 12.14
CA ARG A 127 8.84 -6.67 10.81
C ARG A 127 9.40 -8.09 10.89
N ALA A 128 8.88 -9.00 10.08
CA ALA A 128 9.47 -10.31 9.88
C ALA A 128 10.81 -10.21 9.13
N ASP A 129 11.66 -11.23 9.26
CA ASP A 129 13.01 -11.24 8.67
C ASP A 129 13.24 -12.38 7.65
N LYS A 130 12.30 -13.34 7.56
CA LYS A 130 12.46 -14.55 6.76
C LYS A 130 11.55 -14.56 5.55
N PHE A 131 12.16 -14.49 4.39
CA PHE A 131 11.47 -14.79 3.14
C PHE A 131 11.39 -16.31 2.94
N VAL A 132 10.22 -16.81 2.67
CA VAL A 132 9.96 -18.24 2.45
C VAL A 132 9.08 -18.45 1.21
N PRO A 133 9.21 -19.59 0.52
CA PRO A 133 8.25 -19.98 -0.51
C PRO A 133 6.83 -20.01 0.06
N ASP A 134 5.87 -19.58 -0.73
CA ASP A 134 4.47 -19.59 -0.36
C ASP A 134 3.93 -21.04 -0.32
N PRO A 135 3.42 -21.51 0.84
CA PRO A 135 2.95 -22.89 1.00
C PRO A 135 1.67 -23.20 0.19
N ASP A 136 0.91 -22.18 -0.20
CA ASP A 136 -0.35 -22.35 -0.93
C ASP A 136 -0.16 -22.45 -2.45
N ILE A 137 1.06 -22.23 -2.94
CA ILE A 137 1.39 -22.39 -4.36
C ILE A 137 1.68 -23.85 -4.71
N LYS A 138 0.95 -24.34 -5.70
CA LYS A 138 1.20 -25.66 -6.28
C LYS A 138 2.29 -25.61 -7.34
N GLY A 139 3.37 -26.34 -7.14
CA GLY A 139 4.47 -26.43 -8.08
C GLY A 139 5.65 -25.51 -7.74
N ARG A 140 6.19 -24.80 -8.74
CA ARG A 140 7.42 -24.04 -8.56
C ARG A 140 7.14 -22.68 -7.90
N CYS A 141 7.95 -22.36 -6.90
CA CYS A 141 8.01 -21.04 -6.29
C CYS A 141 9.47 -20.57 -6.25
N SER A 142 9.71 -19.26 -6.31
CA SER A 142 11.05 -18.70 -6.09
C SER A 142 11.48 -18.90 -4.64
N THR A 143 12.78 -18.87 -4.41
CA THR A 143 13.39 -19.03 -3.09
C THR A 143 14.32 -17.87 -2.79
N THR A 144 14.67 -17.69 -1.52
CA THR A 144 15.66 -16.69 -1.10
C THR A 144 17.00 -16.84 -1.83
N ASP A 145 17.40 -18.07 -2.15
CA ASP A 145 18.70 -18.34 -2.80
C ASP A 145 18.74 -17.84 -4.25
N ASP A 146 17.61 -17.71 -4.92
CA ASP A 146 17.53 -17.14 -6.27
C ASP A 146 17.94 -15.66 -6.31
N TYR A 147 17.82 -14.95 -5.20
CA TYR A 147 18.15 -13.53 -5.09
C TYR A 147 19.59 -13.28 -4.61
N LYS A 148 20.27 -14.28 -4.02
CA LYS A 148 21.64 -14.14 -3.52
C LYS A 148 22.62 -13.83 -4.65
N GLY A 149 23.35 -12.72 -4.51
CA GLY A 149 24.36 -12.31 -5.50
C GLY A 149 23.79 -11.91 -6.85
N SER A 150 22.47 -11.76 -6.97
CA SER A 150 21.79 -11.37 -8.22
C SER A 150 22.00 -9.91 -8.60
N GLY A 151 22.40 -9.05 -7.65
CA GLY A 151 22.43 -7.60 -7.82
C GLY A 151 21.07 -6.91 -7.63
N TYR A 152 20.03 -7.68 -7.28
CA TYR A 152 18.69 -7.18 -7.01
C TYR A 152 18.28 -7.43 -5.56
N ASP A 153 17.46 -6.53 -5.03
CA ASP A 153 16.77 -6.73 -3.77
C ASP A 153 15.57 -7.66 -3.92
N ARG A 154 15.09 -8.17 -2.79
CA ARG A 154 13.78 -8.81 -2.65
C ARG A 154 12.75 -7.73 -2.41
N GLY A 155 12.25 -7.12 -3.51
CA GLY A 155 11.28 -6.03 -3.47
C GLY A 155 9.88 -6.56 -3.23
N HIS A 156 9.22 -6.04 -2.19
CA HIS A 156 7.82 -6.34 -1.88
C HIS A 156 6.87 -5.64 -2.85
N MET A 157 5.76 -6.30 -3.17
CA MET A 157 4.63 -5.67 -3.84
C MET A 157 3.66 -5.12 -2.81
N ALA A 158 3.07 -5.95 -1.93
CA ALA A 158 2.41 -5.51 -0.70
C ALA A 158 3.49 -5.33 0.39
N PRO A 159 3.79 -4.09 0.83
CA PRO A 159 4.92 -3.84 1.71
C PRO A 159 4.66 -4.30 3.14
N ALA A 160 5.69 -4.78 3.80
CA ALA A 160 5.61 -5.15 5.22
C ALA A 160 5.18 -3.98 6.13
N GLY A 161 5.38 -2.74 5.66
CA GLY A 161 4.92 -1.53 6.35
C GLY A 161 3.41 -1.45 6.50
N ASP A 162 2.67 -1.98 5.50
CA ASP A 162 1.20 -1.98 5.43
C ASP A 162 0.57 -3.19 6.14
N MET A 163 1.40 -4.16 6.60
CA MET A 163 0.96 -5.41 7.24
C MET A 163 1.23 -5.46 8.75
N LYS A 164 1.48 -4.32 9.38
CA LYS A 164 1.82 -4.25 10.81
C LYS A 164 0.63 -4.45 11.75
N TRP A 165 -0.57 -4.51 11.25
CA TRP A 165 -1.80 -4.65 12.01
C TRP A 165 -2.08 -6.11 12.44
N ASP A 166 -1.51 -7.09 11.73
CA ASP A 166 -1.74 -8.51 12.02
C ASP A 166 -0.44 -9.32 11.84
N ALA A 167 -0.15 -10.23 12.78
CA ALA A 167 1.06 -11.03 12.75
C ALA A 167 1.12 -11.99 11.56
N LYS A 168 -0.03 -12.54 11.14
CA LYS A 168 -0.13 -13.43 9.98
C LYS A 168 0.03 -12.64 8.68
N ALA A 169 -0.62 -11.47 8.56
CA ALA A 169 -0.45 -10.60 7.41
C ALA A 169 1.03 -10.19 7.25
N MET A 170 1.71 -9.88 8.36
CA MET A 170 3.15 -9.58 8.37
C MET A 170 3.98 -10.77 7.88
N GLU A 171 3.74 -11.99 8.39
CA GLU A 171 4.45 -13.20 7.98
C GLU A 171 4.23 -13.49 6.49
N GLU A 172 2.98 -13.46 6.03
CA GLU A 172 2.60 -13.74 4.65
C GLU A 172 3.17 -12.71 3.67
N SER A 173 3.37 -11.45 4.07
CA SER A 173 4.01 -10.44 3.21
C SER A 173 5.44 -10.81 2.79
N PHE A 174 6.10 -11.73 3.53
CA PHE A 174 7.42 -12.27 3.22
C PHE A 174 7.40 -13.56 2.38
N TYR A 175 6.23 -14.01 1.95
CA TYR A 175 6.14 -15.08 0.94
C TYR A 175 6.72 -14.61 -0.39
N THR A 176 7.51 -15.49 -1.03
CA THR A 176 8.18 -15.12 -2.28
C THR A 176 7.23 -14.89 -3.45
N THR A 177 5.95 -15.23 -3.31
CA THR A 177 4.88 -14.85 -4.23
C THR A 177 4.61 -13.34 -4.27
N ASN A 178 4.92 -12.63 -3.19
CA ASN A 178 4.81 -11.18 -3.05
C ASN A 178 6.09 -10.42 -3.45
N ILE A 179 7.13 -11.13 -3.92
CA ILE A 179 8.49 -10.60 -4.08
C ILE A 179 8.94 -10.60 -5.53
N CYS A 180 9.57 -9.50 -5.95
CA CYS A 180 10.21 -9.37 -7.27
C CYS A 180 11.70 -8.99 -7.15
N PRO A 181 12.55 -9.40 -8.13
CA PRO A 181 13.89 -8.82 -8.26
C PRO A 181 13.78 -7.31 -8.56
N GLN A 182 14.14 -6.47 -7.60
CA GLN A 182 14.00 -5.02 -7.68
C GLN A 182 15.35 -4.32 -7.51
N ASN A 183 15.60 -3.29 -8.31
CA ASN A 183 16.80 -2.47 -8.16
C ASN A 183 16.86 -1.85 -6.76
N HIS A 184 18.03 -1.91 -6.11
CA HIS A 184 18.21 -1.43 -4.73
C HIS A 184 17.78 0.04 -4.54
N ASN A 185 18.21 0.93 -5.43
CA ASN A 185 17.90 2.35 -5.28
C ASN A 185 16.42 2.67 -5.57
N LEU A 186 15.75 1.88 -6.40
CA LEU A 186 14.31 1.97 -6.56
C LEU A 186 13.60 1.48 -5.30
N ASN A 187 13.94 0.26 -4.84
CA ASN A 187 13.32 -0.38 -3.68
C ASN A 187 13.44 0.45 -2.39
N SER A 188 14.62 1.02 -2.13
CA SER A 188 14.89 1.85 -0.95
C SER A 188 14.62 3.35 -1.13
N GLY A 189 14.34 3.79 -2.35
CA GLY A 189 14.05 5.17 -2.73
C GLY A 189 12.61 5.36 -3.19
N ASP A 190 12.41 5.70 -4.47
CA ASP A 190 11.11 6.17 -5.02
C ASP A 190 9.95 5.19 -4.80
N TRP A 191 10.19 3.86 -4.82
CA TRP A 191 9.17 2.87 -4.52
C TRP A 191 8.73 2.94 -3.05
N LYS A 192 9.70 3.03 -2.12
CA LYS A 192 9.44 3.21 -0.70
C LYS A 192 8.74 4.54 -0.42
N GLU A 193 9.14 5.63 -1.10
CA GLU A 193 8.48 6.92 -0.98
C GLU A 193 7.00 6.86 -1.37
N LEU A 194 6.67 6.14 -2.46
CA LEU A 194 5.28 5.91 -2.83
C LEU A 194 4.54 5.03 -1.80
N GLU A 195 5.19 4.03 -1.21
CA GLU A 195 4.58 3.23 -0.13
C GLU A 195 4.25 4.08 1.10
N GLU A 196 5.12 5.01 1.47
CA GLU A 196 4.89 5.98 2.54
C GLU A 196 3.72 6.92 2.20
N GLN A 197 3.69 7.43 0.98
CA GLN A 197 2.60 8.28 0.49
C GLN A 197 1.24 7.55 0.45
N VAL A 198 1.21 6.27 0.08
CA VAL A 198 -0.01 5.44 0.10
C VAL A 198 -0.58 5.32 1.51
N ARG A 199 0.28 5.13 2.53
CA ARG A 199 -0.14 5.13 3.93
C ARG A 199 -0.71 6.48 4.37
N ASP A 200 -0.09 7.59 3.95
CA ASP A 200 -0.60 8.93 4.21
C ASP A 200 -1.99 9.14 3.57
N TRP A 201 -2.20 8.62 2.36
CA TRP A 201 -3.53 8.67 1.74
C TRP A 201 -4.55 7.79 2.46
N ALA A 202 -4.18 6.60 2.95
CA ALA A 202 -5.06 5.76 3.74
C ALA A 202 -5.51 6.46 5.03
N ILE A 203 -4.58 7.10 5.74
CA ILE A 203 -4.89 7.87 6.95
C ILE A 203 -5.84 9.04 6.65
N LYS A 204 -5.59 9.79 5.56
CA LYS A 204 -6.39 10.97 5.20
C LYS A 204 -7.78 10.65 4.67
N ASN A 205 -7.98 9.47 4.09
CA ASN A 205 -9.20 9.10 3.39
C ASN A 205 -9.87 7.82 3.96
N GLU A 206 -9.52 7.42 5.19
CA GLU A 206 -9.95 6.21 5.91
C GLU A 206 -9.43 4.92 5.27
N LYS A 207 -9.39 4.85 3.93
CA LYS A 207 -8.88 3.70 3.19
C LYS A 207 -8.43 4.05 1.78
N VAL A 208 -7.57 3.19 1.27
CA VAL A 208 -7.21 3.14 -0.15
C VAL A 208 -7.25 1.70 -0.65
N TYR A 209 -7.50 1.53 -1.94
CA TYR A 209 -7.37 0.26 -2.63
C TYR A 209 -6.13 0.31 -3.50
N VAL A 210 -5.29 -0.70 -3.42
CA VAL A 210 -3.98 -0.74 -4.08
C VAL A 210 -3.85 -1.99 -4.94
N VAL A 211 -3.47 -1.79 -6.20
CA VAL A 211 -3.02 -2.88 -7.07
C VAL A 211 -1.62 -2.57 -7.56
N CYS A 212 -0.69 -3.48 -7.39
CA CYS A 212 0.68 -3.29 -7.84
C CYS A 212 1.27 -4.57 -8.43
N GLY A 213 2.31 -4.43 -9.22
CA GLY A 213 2.96 -5.59 -9.80
C GLY A 213 4.07 -5.24 -10.78
N PRO A 214 4.74 -6.28 -11.30
CA PRO A 214 5.78 -6.14 -12.29
C PRO A 214 5.21 -5.98 -13.71
N ILE A 215 5.94 -5.28 -14.56
CA ILE A 215 5.76 -5.29 -16.01
C ILE A 215 6.95 -6.02 -16.61
N VAL A 216 6.69 -7.17 -17.23
CA VAL A 216 7.71 -8.05 -17.80
C VAL A 216 7.60 -8.03 -19.32
N LYS A 217 8.67 -7.62 -19.99
CA LYS A 217 8.74 -7.63 -21.46
C LYS A 217 9.06 -9.02 -22.00
N LYS A 218 8.87 -9.20 -23.29
CA LYS A 218 9.05 -10.50 -23.97
C LYS A 218 10.44 -11.11 -23.77
N ASN A 219 11.50 -10.29 -23.74
CA ASN A 219 12.89 -10.73 -23.61
C ASN A 219 13.44 -10.29 -22.25
N TYR A 220 12.90 -10.85 -21.18
CA TYR A 220 13.31 -10.55 -19.80
C TYR A 220 14.59 -11.31 -19.41
N ALA A 221 15.39 -10.68 -18.54
CA ALA A 221 16.49 -11.34 -17.84
C ALA A 221 15.95 -12.22 -16.70
N THR A 222 16.77 -13.15 -16.23
CA THR A 222 16.43 -13.99 -15.08
C THR A 222 17.55 -14.02 -14.04
N VAL A 223 17.20 -14.31 -12.80
CA VAL A 223 18.14 -14.50 -11.69
C VAL A 223 17.94 -15.85 -11.01
N GLY A 224 18.98 -16.32 -10.33
CA GLY A 224 18.99 -17.56 -9.56
C GLY A 224 18.90 -18.83 -10.39
N ALA A 225 19.03 -19.96 -9.69
CA ALA A 225 18.98 -21.29 -10.31
C ALA A 225 17.60 -21.64 -10.87
N ASN A 226 16.54 -21.01 -10.32
CA ASN A 226 15.17 -21.23 -10.76
C ASN A 226 14.76 -20.36 -11.96
N ASN A 227 15.62 -19.46 -12.43
CA ASN A 227 15.33 -18.50 -13.51
C ASN A 227 14.14 -17.57 -13.19
N VAL A 228 14.18 -16.94 -12.03
CA VAL A 228 13.18 -15.93 -11.61
C VAL A 228 13.26 -14.73 -12.55
N ALA A 229 12.16 -14.35 -13.15
CA ALA A 229 12.11 -13.23 -14.10
C ALA A 229 12.48 -11.90 -13.43
N VAL A 230 13.27 -11.08 -14.13
CA VAL A 230 13.57 -9.70 -13.72
C VAL A 230 12.63 -8.76 -14.46
N PRO A 231 11.76 -8.03 -13.75
CA PRO A 231 10.86 -7.05 -14.36
C PRO A 231 11.62 -5.89 -15.02
N ASP A 232 11.08 -5.36 -16.10
CA ASP A 232 11.57 -4.11 -16.71
C ASP A 232 11.10 -2.87 -15.94
N SER A 233 9.92 -2.95 -15.36
CA SER A 233 9.30 -1.87 -14.59
C SER A 233 8.27 -2.44 -13.61
N PHE A 234 7.77 -1.56 -12.75
CA PHE A 234 6.70 -1.86 -11.80
C PHE A 234 5.59 -0.84 -11.95
N PHE A 235 4.37 -1.27 -11.72
CA PHE A 235 3.22 -0.40 -11.62
C PHE A 235 2.65 -0.43 -10.19
N LYS A 236 2.01 0.66 -9.79
CA LYS A 236 1.12 0.72 -8.63
C LYS A 236 -0.06 1.60 -9.02
N VAL A 237 -1.29 1.10 -8.81
CA VAL A 237 -2.53 1.83 -9.03
C VAL A 237 -3.19 1.99 -7.68
N VAL A 238 -3.65 3.19 -7.38
CA VAL A 238 -4.31 3.54 -6.11
C VAL A 238 -5.66 4.13 -6.41
N LEU A 239 -6.67 3.68 -5.68
CA LEU A 239 -8.02 4.23 -5.67
C LEU A 239 -8.36 4.69 -4.26
N MET A 240 -8.98 5.86 -4.14
CA MET A 240 -9.52 6.39 -2.90
C MET A 240 -10.87 7.05 -3.11
N TYR A 241 -11.65 7.16 -2.03
CA TYR A 241 -12.87 7.98 -2.01
C TYR A 241 -12.62 9.20 -1.13
N ARG A 242 -12.86 10.39 -1.69
CA ARG A 242 -12.61 11.64 -1.01
C ARG A 242 -13.63 12.69 -1.39
N ASP A 243 -14.17 13.41 -0.43
CA ASP A 243 -15.13 14.51 -0.63
C ASP A 243 -16.33 14.11 -1.52
N GLY A 244 -16.84 12.88 -1.33
CA GLY A 244 -17.97 12.37 -2.10
C GLY A 244 -17.63 11.81 -3.48
N ASN A 245 -16.34 11.74 -3.86
CA ASN A 245 -15.90 11.35 -5.18
C ASN A 245 -14.82 10.26 -5.14
N TRP A 246 -14.91 9.31 -6.06
CA TRP A 246 -13.83 8.38 -6.35
C TRP A 246 -12.71 9.07 -7.13
N ARG A 247 -11.47 8.71 -6.81
CA ARG A 247 -10.26 9.19 -7.49
C ARG A 247 -9.29 8.04 -7.66
N SER A 248 -8.70 7.91 -8.83
CA SER A 248 -7.68 6.91 -9.08
C SER A 248 -6.43 7.51 -9.70
N LEU A 249 -5.28 6.90 -9.44
CA LEU A 249 -4.01 7.29 -10.03
C LEU A 249 -3.10 6.08 -10.19
N GLY A 250 -2.45 5.99 -11.33
CA GLY A 250 -1.42 5.01 -11.62
C GLY A 250 -0.01 5.58 -11.48
N PHE A 251 0.96 4.69 -11.23
CA PHE A 251 2.39 5.00 -11.23
C PHE A 251 3.15 3.92 -11.99
N VAL A 252 4.19 4.32 -12.72
CA VAL A 252 5.06 3.38 -13.43
C VAL A 252 6.52 3.75 -13.20
N PHE A 253 7.27 2.83 -12.59
CA PHE A 253 8.69 2.97 -12.29
C PHE A 253 9.51 2.00 -13.12
N ALA A 254 10.50 2.47 -13.87
CA ALA A 254 11.49 1.57 -14.45
C ALA A 254 12.29 0.86 -13.35
N ASN A 255 12.62 -0.42 -13.53
CA ASN A 255 13.41 -1.20 -12.55
C ASN A 255 14.89 -0.76 -12.55
N LYS A 256 15.13 0.48 -12.20
CA LYS A 256 16.45 1.12 -12.11
C LYS A 256 16.41 2.27 -11.12
N SER A 257 17.57 2.81 -10.76
CA SER A 257 17.65 4.03 -9.96
C SER A 257 16.86 5.18 -10.58
N GLY A 258 16.07 5.89 -9.76
CA GLY A 258 15.25 7.04 -10.14
C GLY A 258 15.70 8.30 -9.41
N ASN A 259 15.16 8.54 -8.23
CA ASN A 259 15.33 9.73 -7.40
C ASN A 259 14.71 10.98 -8.04
N LYS A 260 13.41 10.87 -8.37
CA LYS A 260 12.61 11.96 -8.93
C LYS A 260 11.34 12.14 -8.08
N PRO A 261 10.74 13.34 -8.08
CA PRO A 261 9.44 13.54 -7.45
C PRO A 261 8.38 12.54 -7.96
N LEU A 262 7.46 12.11 -7.09
CA LEU A 262 6.47 11.07 -7.38
C LEU A 262 5.57 11.42 -8.56
N ASP A 263 5.22 12.69 -8.74
CA ASP A 263 4.42 13.19 -9.86
C ASP A 263 5.03 12.83 -11.24
N THR A 264 6.37 12.71 -11.32
CA THR A 264 7.08 12.30 -12.55
C THR A 264 6.71 10.87 -12.99
N TYR A 265 6.29 10.03 -12.06
CA TYR A 265 5.91 8.62 -12.30
C TYR A 265 4.42 8.44 -12.49
N ALA A 266 3.63 9.49 -12.23
CA ALA A 266 2.17 9.46 -12.34
C ALA A 266 1.71 9.18 -13.78
N LYS A 267 0.64 8.41 -13.88
CA LYS A 267 -0.04 7.96 -15.09
C LYS A 267 -1.54 7.91 -14.83
N SER A 268 -2.32 8.04 -15.88
CA SER A 268 -3.72 7.63 -15.80
C SER A 268 -3.82 6.10 -15.61
N VAL A 269 -4.91 5.64 -14.99
CA VAL A 269 -5.16 4.19 -14.86
C VAL A 269 -5.28 3.55 -16.24
N ASP A 270 -5.96 4.19 -17.18
CA ASP A 270 -6.03 3.82 -18.61
C ASP A 270 -4.65 3.55 -19.25
N GLU A 271 -3.63 4.36 -18.91
CA GLU A 271 -2.27 4.15 -19.41
C GLU A 271 -1.63 2.89 -18.79
N VAL A 272 -1.87 2.64 -17.49
CA VAL A 272 -1.38 1.44 -16.81
C VAL A 272 -2.07 0.20 -17.35
N GLU A 273 -3.36 0.25 -17.62
CA GLU A 273 -4.12 -0.84 -18.26
C GLU A 273 -3.55 -1.23 -19.64
N LYS A 274 -3.25 -0.23 -20.47
CA LYS A 274 -2.62 -0.46 -21.78
C LYS A 274 -1.27 -1.15 -21.67
N LEU A 275 -0.51 -0.89 -20.59
CA LEU A 275 0.79 -1.49 -20.36
C LEU A 275 0.70 -2.91 -19.80
N THR A 276 -0.26 -3.17 -18.91
CA THR A 276 -0.40 -4.44 -18.18
C THR A 276 -1.34 -5.42 -18.85
N GLY A 277 -2.40 -4.92 -19.47
CA GLY A 277 -3.53 -5.70 -19.96
C GLY A 277 -4.48 -6.13 -18.84
N LEU A 278 -4.35 -5.52 -17.67
CA LEU A 278 -5.31 -5.61 -16.58
C LEU A 278 -6.42 -4.59 -16.78
N ASP A 279 -7.52 -4.75 -16.06
CA ASP A 279 -8.70 -3.89 -15.98
C ASP A 279 -8.92 -3.66 -14.49
N PHE A 280 -8.80 -2.41 -14.04
CA PHE A 280 -8.84 -2.11 -12.61
C PHE A 280 -10.25 -1.64 -12.22
N PHE A 281 -10.61 -1.85 -10.96
CA PHE A 281 -11.81 -1.31 -10.32
C PHE A 281 -13.15 -1.61 -11.03
N THR A 282 -13.22 -2.69 -11.78
CA THR A 282 -14.34 -3.11 -12.65
C THR A 282 -15.66 -3.35 -11.91
N ILE A 283 -15.69 -3.21 -10.58
CA ILE A 283 -16.89 -3.31 -9.75
C ILE A 283 -17.58 -1.95 -9.59
N LEU A 284 -16.86 -0.86 -9.87
CA LEU A 284 -17.46 0.47 -9.91
C LEU A 284 -18.44 0.57 -11.11
N PRO A 285 -19.47 1.41 -11.02
CA PRO A 285 -20.27 1.75 -12.18
C PRO A 285 -19.42 2.27 -13.33
N ASP A 286 -19.70 1.82 -14.56
CA ASP A 286 -18.89 2.12 -15.76
C ASP A 286 -18.69 3.63 -16.01
N ASP A 287 -19.65 4.47 -15.66
CA ASP A 287 -19.55 5.94 -15.78
C ASP A 287 -18.53 6.53 -14.81
N ILE A 288 -18.47 6.02 -13.57
CA ILE A 288 -17.49 6.42 -12.55
C ILE A 288 -16.10 5.91 -12.94
N GLU A 289 -15.99 4.60 -13.21
CA GLU A 289 -14.74 3.94 -13.61
C GLU A 289 -14.10 4.68 -14.79
N ASN A 290 -14.83 4.83 -15.88
CA ASN A 290 -14.36 5.51 -17.09
C ASN A 290 -13.97 6.98 -16.87
N GLU A 291 -14.54 7.67 -15.90
CA GLU A 291 -14.21 9.06 -15.57
C GLU A 291 -12.88 9.14 -14.80
N ILE A 292 -12.76 8.36 -13.72
CA ILE A 292 -11.60 8.45 -12.83
C ILE A 292 -10.31 7.88 -13.44
N GLU A 293 -10.42 6.92 -14.36
CA GLU A 293 -9.27 6.26 -14.98
C GLU A 293 -8.54 7.08 -16.04
N LYS A 294 -9.19 8.11 -16.57
CA LYS A 294 -8.60 9.01 -17.58
C LYS A 294 -7.63 10.01 -17.00
N ASN A 295 -7.76 10.35 -15.73
CA ASN A 295 -6.95 11.36 -15.10
C ASN A 295 -5.60 10.79 -14.63
N GLY A 296 -4.50 11.41 -15.05
CA GLY A 296 -3.13 11.05 -14.64
C GLY A 296 -2.44 12.18 -13.84
N SER A 297 -3.19 13.16 -13.37
CA SER A 297 -2.64 14.29 -12.62
C SER A 297 -2.50 13.95 -11.14
N PHE A 298 -1.26 13.97 -10.66
CA PHE A 298 -0.95 13.80 -9.23
C PHE A 298 -1.60 14.91 -8.38
N GLU A 299 -1.56 16.16 -8.84
CA GLU A 299 -2.15 17.31 -8.14
C GLU A 299 -3.67 17.18 -8.01
N GLU A 300 -4.36 16.72 -9.06
CA GLU A 300 -5.82 16.52 -9.02
C GLU A 300 -6.21 15.32 -8.13
N PHE A 301 -5.39 14.29 -8.09
CA PHE A 301 -5.59 13.15 -7.19
C PHE A 301 -5.47 13.58 -5.72
N GLU A 302 -4.51 14.45 -5.39
CA GLU A 302 -4.28 14.92 -4.02
C GLU A 302 -5.27 16.01 -3.54
N ARG A 303 -5.95 16.70 -4.42
CA ARG A 303 -6.98 17.69 -4.05
C ARG A 303 -8.21 17.06 -3.46
#